data_be5ac7cf6325a71fef8aeaf1b44badd7
#
_entry.id   be5ac7cf6325a71fef8aeaf1b44badd7
#
_cell.length_a   1.000
_cell.length_b   1.000
_cell.length_c   1.000
_cell.angle_alpha   90.00
_cell.angle_beta   90.00
_cell.angle_gamma   90.00
#
_symmetry.space_group_name_H-M   'P 1'
#
loop_
_entity.id
_entity.type
_entity.pdbx_description
1 polymer ?
#
loop_
_entity_poly.entity_id
_entity_poly.type
_entity_poly.pdbx_seq_one_letter_code
_entity_poly.pdbx_strand_id
1 'polypeptide(L)'
;MEENKKYGYEDEIEIDLKELFFALLNKWYLIFLAGLLCGLIGLVGTMFLIPEKYESKTSVYIINNDQQNNDIAYADLQIGTVLTKDYEVLVKGRTVLESVIEMLGLNLSYGALNSMVSVSTPDSTRIIEISVRTTDPYLSRDIANAVREVSSKSIAEVMGVDAVNVVETANLPETKCSPSTSKNTVLGGMIGVVIACGILVLLYVLNDTIRTQDDVEKYLGISTLGIIPIDDALAADEKKRKRAQKSSRKKSVPKKMKV
;
A
#
# COMPACT_ATOMS: atom_id res chain seq x y z
N MET A 1 -27.15 -42.33 46.88
CA MET A 1 -26.48 -42.14 45.61
C MET A 1 -26.59 -40.66 45.27
N GLU A 2 -25.62 -39.88 45.73
CA GLU A 2 -25.54 -38.43 45.44
C GLU A 2 -24.72 -38.28 44.17
N GLU A 3 -25.35 -37.71 43.18
CA GLU A 3 -24.78 -37.46 41.86
C GLU A 3 -23.94 -36.20 41.92
N ASN A 4 -22.62 -36.40 41.95
CA ASN A 4 -21.59 -35.37 41.99
C ASN A 4 -21.55 -34.64 40.65
N LYS A 5 -22.30 -33.54 40.50
CA LYS A 5 -22.32 -32.66 39.33
C LYS A 5 -21.01 -31.85 39.34
N LYS A 6 -19.97 -32.37 38.71
CA LYS A 6 -18.74 -31.64 38.35
C LYS A 6 -19.13 -30.47 37.45
N TYR A 7 -19.22 -29.28 38.02
CA TYR A 7 -19.22 -28.05 37.23
C TYR A 7 -17.81 -27.88 36.64
N GLY A 8 -17.63 -28.31 35.41
CA GLY A 8 -16.50 -27.90 34.59
C GLY A 8 -16.71 -26.44 34.23
N TYR A 9 -15.97 -25.55 34.89
CA TYR A 9 -15.77 -24.20 34.40
C TYR A 9 -14.87 -24.33 33.18
N GLU A 10 -15.47 -24.35 31.98
CA GLU A 10 -14.76 -23.97 30.77
C GLU A 10 -14.51 -22.47 30.93
N ASP A 11 -13.25 -22.09 31.06
CA ASP A 11 -12.79 -20.70 31.03
C ASP A 11 -13.05 -20.14 29.62
N GLU A 12 -14.30 -19.89 29.28
CA GLU A 12 -14.65 -19.10 28.10
C GLU A 12 -14.20 -17.67 28.38
N ILE A 13 -13.12 -17.25 27.72
CA ILE A 13 -12.67 -15.85 27.73
C ILE A 13 -13.73 -15.05 26.98
N GLU A 14 -14.76 -14.60 27.70
CA GLU A 14 -15.74 -13.67 27.15
C GLU A 14 -15.05 -12.30 26.99
N ILE A 15 -14.59 -12.01 25.77
CA ILE A 15 -14.04 -10.68 25.44
C ILE A 15 -15.23 -9.73 25.27
N ASP A 16 -15.44 -8.81 26.20
CA ASP A 16 -16.43 -7.75 26.03
C ASP A 16 -15.93 -6.76 24.97
N LEU A 17 -16.50 -6.89 23.75
CA LEU A 17 -16.20 -6.03 22.60
C LEU A 17 -16.44 -4.55 22.91
N LYS A 18 -17.36 -4.24 23.80
CA LYS A 18 -17.70 -2.87 24.20
C LYS A 18 -16.59 -2.25 25.07
N GLU A 19 -16.09 -3.00 26.03
CA GLU A 19 -14.95 -2.56 26.86
C GLU A 19 -13.68 -2.43 26.05
N LEU A 20 -13.42 -3.39 25.15
CA LEU A 20 -12.30 -3.33 24.23
C LEU A 20 -12.34 -2.06 23.36
N PHE A 21 -13.53 -1.72 22.84
CA PHE A 21 -13.70 -0.51 22.03
C PHE A 21 -13.44 0.76 22.85
N PHE A 22 -13.93 0.85 24.08
CA PHE A 22 -13.65 1.99 24.98
C PHE A 22 -12.17 2.05 25.39
N ALA A 23 -11.52 0.91 25.58
CA ALA A 23 -10.09 0.84 25.88
C ALA A 23 -9.24 1.37 24.70
N LEU A 24 -9.62 1.04 23.44
CA LEU A 24 -8.97 1.59 22.27
C LEU A 24 -9.22 3.11 22.14
N LEU A 25 -10.45 3.56 22.34
CA LEU A 25 -10.78 4.99 22.29
C LEU A 25 -10.02 5.79 23.35
N ASN A 26 -9.85 5.26 24.54
CA ASN A 26 -9.10 5.95 25.59
C ASN A 26 -7.60 6.10 25.26
N LYS A 27 -7.07 5.24 24.38
CA LYS A 27 -5.67 5.27 23.92
C LYS A 27 -5.52 5.72 22.47
N TRP A 28 -6.52 6.39 21.90
CA TRP A 28 -6.54 6.84 20.50
C TRP A 28 -5.29 7.64 20.10
N TYR A 29 -4.72 8.42 21.05
CA TYR A 29 -3.51 9.20 20.81
C TYR A 29 -2.29 8.33 20.53
N LEU A 30 -2.19 7.12 21.13
CA LEU A 30 -1.12 6.17 20.85
C LEU A 30 -1.25 5.58 19.45
N ILE A 31 -2.48 5.26 19.04
CA ILE A 31 -2.78 4.75 17.70
C ILE A 31 -2.41 5.80 16.65
N PHE A 32 -2.84 7.05 16.88
CA PHE A 32 -2.52 8.17 15.99
C PHE A 32 -1.02 8.44 15.92
N LEU A 33 -0.32 8.44 17.05
CA LEU A 33 1.13 8.63 17.11
C LEU A 33 1.87 7.51 16.37
N ALA A 34 1.46 6.25 16.55
CA ALA A 34 2.05 5.11 15.85
C ALA A 34 1.82 5.20 14.34
N GLY A 35 0.60 5.55 13.90
CA GLY A 35 0.28 5.78 12.50
C GLY A 35 1.14 6.89 11.89
N LEU A 36 1.31 8.00 12.61
CA LEU A 36 2.14 9.12 12.17
C LEU A 36 3.62 8.72 12.06
N LEU A 37 4.16 8.01 13.05
CA LEU A 37 5.55 7.53 13.03
C LEU A 37 5.79 6.56 11.87
N CYS A 38 4.91 5.57 11.67
CA CYS A 38 5.02 4.64 10.57
C CYS A 38 4.85 5.32 9.20
N GLY A 39 3.98 6.32 9.10
CA GLY A 39 3.82 7.16 7.93
C GLY A 39 5.09 7.94 7.60
N LEU A 40 5.75 8.54 8.60
CA LEU A 40 7.04 9.22 8.44
C LEU A 40 8.15 8.24 8.00
N ILE A 41 8.22 7.06 8.58
CA ILE A 41 9.18 6.02 8.15
C ILE A 41 8.91 5.62 6.70
N GLY A 42 7.63 5.44 6.31
CA GLY A 42 7.23 5.16 4.94
C GLY A 42 7.62 6.27 3.96
N LEU A 43 7.48 7.55 4.37
CA LEU A 43 7.88 8.70 3.58
C LEU A 43 9.40 8.74 3.37
N VAL A 44 10.17 8.64 4.45
CA VAL A 44 11.64 8.64 4.40
C VAL A 44 12.15 7.45 3.59
N GLY A 45 11.62 6.25 3.84
CA GLY A 45 11.97 5.05 3.09
C GLY A 45 11.69 5.20 1.60
N THR A 46 10.54 5.78 1.24
CA THR A 46 10.19 6.02 -0.17
C THR A 46 11.15 7.00 -0.84
N MET A 47 11.59 8.05 -0.16
CA MET A 47 12.50 9.05 -0.72
C MET A 47 13.93 8.54 -0.90
N PHE A 48 14.42 7.70 0.03
CA PHE A 48 15.83 7.30 0.03
C PHE A 48 16.08 5.92 -0.59
N LEU A 49 15.12 4.99 -0.54
CA LEU A 49 15.33 3.62 -1.00
C LEU A 49 14.83 3.36 -2.42
N ILE A 50 13.83 4.13 -2.89
CA ILE A 50 13.19 3.83 -4.18
C ILE A 50 13.64 4.87 -5.21
N PRO A 51 14.31 4.44 -6.32
CA PRO A 51 14.73 5.36 -7.38
C PRO A 51 13.52 5.98 -8.09
N GLU A 52 13.66 7.22 -8.47
CA GLU A 52 12.65 7.94 -9.25
C GLU A 52 12.55 7.33 -10.65
N LYS A 53 11.31 7.16 -11.12
CA LYS A 53 11.03 6.66 -12.47
C LYS A 53 10.21 7.67 -13.24
N TYR A 54 10.51 7.78 -14.52
CA TYR A 54 9.84 8.66 -15.46
C TYR A 54 9.12 7.81 -16.50
N GLU A 55 7.92 8.23 -16.88
CA GLU A 55 7.09 7.50 -17.83
C GLU A 55 6.90 8.34 -19.09
N SER A 56 7.34 7.80 -20.22
CA SER A 56 7.06 8.34 -21.54
C SER A 56 5.99 7.51 -22.22
N LYS A 57 5.05 8.19 -22.87
CA LYS A 57 3.92 7.56 -23.58
C LYS A 57 3.94 7.93 -25.05
N THR A 58 3.56 6.98 -25.88
CA THR A 58 3.32 7.16 -27.31
C THR A 58 2.10 6.35 -27.70
N SER A 59 1.39 6.77 -28.73
CA SER A 59 0.20 6.07 -29.19
C SER A 59 0.17 5.91 -30.71
N VAL A 60 -0.32 4.76 -31.14
CA VAL A 60 -0.51 4.41 -32.53
C VAL A 60 -1.96 4.01 -32.80
N TYR A 61 -2.45 4.35 -33.97
CA TYR A 61 -3.78 3.99 -34.46
C TYR A 61 -3.67 3.00 -35.58
N ILE A 62 -4.39 1.88 -35.52
CA ILE A 62 -4.35 0.83 -36.53
C ILE A 62 -5.55 0.97 -37.45
N ILE A 63 -5.28 1.08 -38.75
CA ILE A 63 -6.29 1.18 -39.79
C ILE A 63 -6.31 -0.16 -40.56
N ASN A 64 -7.45 -0.86 -40.47
CA ASN A 64 -7.77 -1.95 -41.37
C ASN A 64 -8.56 -1.40 -42.56
N ASN A 65 -8.04 -1.55 -43.72
CA ASN A 65 -8.63 -1.02 -44.97
C ASN A 65 -9.60 -1.99 -45.66
N ASP A 66 -10.17 -2.97 -44.91
CA ASP A 66 -11.18 -3.87 -45.43
C ASP A 66 -12.51 -3.14 -45.74
N GLN A 67 -12.44 -2.20 -46.67
CA GLN A 67 -13.60 -1.45 -47.16
C GLN A 67 -14.38 -2.23 -48.25
N GLN A 68 -14.67 -3.50 -48.08
CA GLN A 68 -15.47 -4.20 -49.09
C GLN A 68 -16.87 -4.64 -48.63
N ASN A 69 -17.28 -4.41 -47.38
CA ASN A 69 -18.67 -4.72 -46.97
C ASN A 69 -19.25 -3.64 -46.06
N ASN A 70 -20.26 -2.97 -46.56
CA ASN A 70 -21.00 -1.87 -45.92
C ASN A 70 -21.94 -2.28 -44.76
N ASP A 71 -21.81 -3.47 -44.17
CA ASP A 71 -22.73 -3.99 -43.14
C ASP A 71 -22.00 -4.22 -41.80
N ILE A 72 -21.28 -3.19 -41.30
CA ILE A 72 -20.46 -3.35 -40.13
C ILE A 72 -20.77 -2.26 -39.11
N ALA A 73 -21.57 -2.59 -38.08
CA ALA A 73 -21.72 -1.64 -36.99
C ALA A 73 -21.52 -2.24 -35.58
N TYR A 74 -21.74 -3.51 -35.35
CA TYR A 74 -21.65 -4.08 -34.01
C TYR A 74 -20.68 -5.25 -33.84
N ALA A 75 -20.40 -6.01 -34.88
CA ALA A 75 -19.41 -7.10 -34.85
C ALA A 75 -17.95 -6.57 -34.73
N ASP A 76 -17.67 -5.42 -35.38
CA ASP A 76 -16.33 -4.80 -35.38
C ASP A 76 -15.87 -4.27 -34.01
N LEU A 77 -16.79 -3.85 -33.13
CA LEU A 77 -16.43 -3.37 -31.80
C LEU A 77 -15.97 -4.51 -30.89
N GLN A 78 -16.53 -5.71 -31.03
CA GLN A 78 -16.05 -6.90 -30.29
C GLN A 78 -14.76 -7.47 -30.86
N ILE A 79 -14.59 -7.44 -32.17
CA ILE A 79 -13.35 -7.85 -32.85
C ILE A 79 -12.20 -6.92 -32.44
N GLY A 80 -12.46 -5.62 -32.31
CA GLY A 80 -11.45 -4.64 -31.87
C GLY A 80 -10.83 -4.95 -30.50
N THR A 81 -11.60 -5.44 -29.54
CA THR A 81 -11.08 -5.79 -28.21
C THR A 81 -10.28 -7.08 -28.16
N VAL A 82 -10.57 -8.04 -29.04
CA VAL A 82 -9.81 -9.30 -29.17
C VAL A 82 -8.45 -9.03 -29.82
N LEU A 83 -8.43 -8.25 -30.89
CA LEU A 83 -7.20 -7.87 -31.60
C LEU A 83 -6.22 -7.07 -30.73
N THR A 84 -6.73 -6.36 -29.73
CA THR A 84 -5.91 -5.57 -28.77
C THR A 84 -4.87 -6.41 -28.04
N LYS A 85 -5.27 -7.61 -27.62
CA LYS A 85 -4.36 -8.53 -26.92
C LYS A 85 -3.28 -9.07 -27.85
N ASP A 86 -3.62 -9.30 -29.10
CA ASP A 86 -2.67 -9.77 -30.10
C ASP A 86 -1.62 -8.70 -30.38
N TYR A 87 -2.03 -7.43 -30.45
CA TYR A 87 -1.10 -6.31 -30.59
C TYR A 87 -0.18 -6.14 -29.38
N GLU A 88 -0.70 -6.32 -28.17
CA GLU A 88 0.12 -6.29 -26.94
C GLU A 88 1.22 -7.37 -26.99
N VAL A 89 0.86 -8.58 -27.41
CA VAL A 89 1.81 -9.70 -27.56
C VAL A 89 2.85 -9.39 -28.64
N LEU A 90 2.46 -8.80 -29.75
CA LEU A 90 3.38 -8.43 -30.84
C LEU A 90 4.35 -7.33 -30.39
N VAL A 91 3.86 -6.26 -29.77
CA VAL A 91 4.69 -5.14 -29.30
C VAL A 91 5.69 -5.59 -28.24
N LYS A 92 5.28 -6.48 -27.31
CA LYS A 92 6.13 -7.07 -26.29
C LYS A 92 6.93 -8.28 -26.78
N GLY A 93 6.76 -8.65 -28.03
CA GLY A 93 7.45 -9.78 -28.63
C GLY A 93 8.97 -9.63 -28.54
N ARG A 94 9.65 -10.79 -28.41
CA ARG A 94 11.10 -10.84 -28.30
C ARG A 94 11.78 -10.17 -29.46
N THR A 95 11.30 -10.45 -30.69
CA THR A 95 11.85 -9.89 -31.94
C THR A 95 11.82 -8.35 -31.92
N VAL A 96 10.69 -7.76 -31.47
CA VAL A 96 10.55 -6.30 -31.44
C VAL A 96 11.48 -5.70 -30.37
N LEU A 97 11.48 -6.24 -29.16
CA LEU A 97 12.26 -5.65 -28.08
C LEU A 97 13.77 -5.89 -28.23
N GLU A 98 14.20 -7.01 -28.79
CA GLU A 98 15.61 -7.26 -29.15
C GLU A 98 16.10 -6.31 -30.25
N SER A 99 15.27 -6.06 -31.28
CA SER A 99 15.58 -5.07 -32.31
C SER A 99 15.71 -3.64 -31.75
N VAL A 100 14.89 -3.30 -30.74
CA VAL A 100 14.99 -2.01 -30.05
C VAL A 100 16.29 -1.90 -29.22
N ILE A 101 16.67 -2.98 -28.53
CA ILE A 101 17.94 -3.04 -27.78
C ILE A 101 19.12 -2.82 -28.74
N GLU A 102 19.12 -3.47 -29.89
CA GLU A 102 20.16 -3.34 -30.91
C GLU A 102 20.18 -1.95 -31.53
N MET A 103 19.00 -1.42 -31.92
CA MET A 103 18.85 -0.09 -32.51
C MET A 103 19.41 1.03 -31.64
N LEU A 104 19.14 0.97 -30.34
CA LEU A 104 19.57 1.99 -29.38
C LEU A 104 20.91 1.66 -28.70
N GLY A 105 21.51 0.51 -28.99
CA GLY A 105 22.76 0.05 -28.37
C GLY A 105 22.65 -0.12 -26.86
N LEU A 106 21.50 -0.58 -26.35
CA LEU A 106 21.25 -0.69 -24.93
C LEU A 106 21.95 -1.92 -24.34
N ASN A 107 22.60 -1.74 -23.19
CA ASN A 107 23.15 -2.87 -22.45
C ASN A 107 22.10 -3.46 -21.49
N LEU A 108 20.97 -3.90 -22.07
CA LEU A 108 19.83 -4.46 -21.34
C LEU A 108 19.49 -5.84 -21.90
N SER A 109 19.01 -6.73 -21.01
CA SER A 109 18.40 -7.98 -21.46
C SER A 109 16.97 -7.76 -21.94
N TYR A 110 16.46 -8.66 -22.81
CA TYR A 110 15.04 -8.67 -23.20
C TYR A 110 14.10 -8.57 -21.99
N GLY A 111 14.32 -9.37 -20.94
CA GLY A 111 13.47 -9.37 -19.74
C GLY A 111 13.49 -8.03 -18.99
N ALA A 112 14.64 -7.35 -18.96
CA ALA A 112 14.74 -6.03 -18.35
C ALA A 112 13.93 -4.99 -19.15
N LEU A 113 14.09 -4.94 -20.48
CA LEU A 113 13.32 -4.03 -21.32
C LEU A 113 11.82 -4.33 -21.27
N ASN A 114 11.43 -5.61 -21.34
CA ASN A 114 10.02 -6.03 -21.27
C ASN A 114 9.34 -5.58 -19.96
N SER A 115 10.07 -5.55 -18.86
CA SER A 115 9.54 -5.04 -17.56
C SER A 115 9.36 -3.51 -17.53
N MET A 116 10.06 -2.78 -18.39
CA MET A 116 9.99 -1.33 -18.51
C MET A 116 8.87 -0.89 -19.48
N VAL A 117 8.50 -1.75 -20.42
CA VAL A 117 7.49 -1.49 -21.46
C VAL A 117 6.13 -2.00 -21.01
N SER A 118 5.13 -1.14 -21.04
CA SER A 118 3.73 -1.49 -20.82
C SER A 118 2.91 -1.09 -22.05
N VAL A 119 2.01 -1.97 -22.46
CA VAL A 119 1.13 -1.73 -23.60
C VAL A 119 -0.29 -1.82 -23.09
N SER A 120 -1.13 -0.87 -23.48
CA SER A 120 -2.54 -0.85 -23.15
C SER A 120 -3.35 -0.30 -24.30
N THR A 121 -4.61 -0.68 -24.34
CA THR A 121 -5.55 -0.09 -25.30
C THR A 121 -6.73 0.46 -24.51
N PRO A 122 -7.06 1.74 -24.66
CA PRO A 122 -8.27 2.30 -24.06
C PRO A 122 -9.52 1.58 -24.57
N ASP A 123 -10.48 1.39 -23.65
CA ASP A 123 -11.71 0.65 -23.96
C ASP A 123 -12.42 1.21 -25.19
N SER A 124 -12.83 0.30 -26.07
CA SER A 124 -13.59 0.62 -27.31
C SER A 124 -12.85 1.52 -28.31
N THR A 125 -11.52 1.50 -28.30
CA THR A 125 -10.70 2.22 -29.27
C THR A 125 -9.77 1.29 -30.07
N ARG A 126 -9.25 1.80 -31.19
CA ARG A 126 -8.20 1.15 -32.00
C ARG A 126 -6.82 1.77 -31.74
N ILE A 127 -6.71 2.49 -30.62
CA ILE A 127 -5.47 3.14 -30.23
C ILE A 127 -4.69 2.20 -29.30
N ILE A 128 -3.44 1.98 -29.60
CA ILE A 128 -2.51 1.28 -28.74
C ILE A 128 -1.63 2.33 -28.08
N GLU A 129 -1.67 2.37 -26.76
CA GLU A 129 -0.77 3.17 -25.95
C GLU A 129 0.42 2.32 -25.52
N ILE A 130 1.61 2.80 -25.84
CA ILE A 130 2.88 2.21 -25.40
C ILE A 130 3.48 3.15 -24.37
N SER A 131 3.69 2.69 -23.16
CA SER A 131 4.33 3.44 -22.09
C SER A 131 5.62 2.77 -21.65
N VAL A 132 6.65 3.57 -21.46
CA VAL A 132 7.98 3.11 -21.06
C VAL A 132 8.40 3.84 -19.78
N ARG A 133 8.82 3.05 -18.77
CA ARG A 133 9.24 3.57 -17.46
C ARG A 133 10.70 3.27 -17.22
N THR A 134 11.51 4.32 -17.12
CA THR A 134 12.94 4.23 -16.80
C THR A 134 13.33 5.25 -15.73
N THR A 135 14.56 5.19 -15.25
CA THR A 135 15.12 6.19 -14.31
C THR A 135 15.61 7.45 -15.00
N ASP A 136 15.75 7.42 -16.31
CA ASP A 136 16.18 8.57 -17.14
C ASP A 136 15.02 9.00 -18.07
N PRO A 137 14.55 10.25 -17.97
CA PRO A 137 13.45 10.75 -18.80
C PRO A 137 13.77 10.75 -20.32
N TYR A 138 15.02 10.99 -20.71
CA TYR A 138 15.42 10.94 -22.11
C TYR A 138 15.40 9.50 -22.65
N LEU A 139 15.94 8.58 -21.86
CA LEU A 139 15.95 7.17 -22.22
C LEU A 139 14.52 6.60 -22.32
N SER A 140 13.60 7.01 -21.44
CA SER A 140 12.21 6.56 -21.52
C SER A 140 11.53 6.99 -22.82
N ARG A 141 11.76 8.23 -23.25
CA ARG A 141 11.25 8.76 -24.52
C ARG A 141 11.86 8.04 -25.72
N ASP A 142 13.16 7.85 -25.73
CA ASP A 142 13.87 7.27 -26.86
C ASP A 142 13.49 5.78 -27.05
N ILE A 143 13.37 5.04 -25.95
CA ILE A 143 12.86 3.66 -25.98
C ILE A 143 11.40 3.63 -26.46
N ALA A 144 10.54 4.52 -25.96
CA ALA A 144 9.14 4.55 -26.37
C ALA A 144 8.97 4.81 -27.88
N ASN A 145 9.76 5.74 -28.43
CA ASN A 145 9.77 5.99 -29.89
C ASN A 145 10.31 4.80 -30.68
N ALA A 146 11.39 4.18 -30.22
CA ALA A 146 11.96 3.01 -30.90
C ALA A 146 11.01 1.80 -30.86
N VAL A 147 10.39 1.52 -29.69
CA VAL A 147 9.38 0.45 -29.58
C VAL A 147 8.23 0.72 -30.53
N ARG A 148 7.70 1.95 -30.57
CA ARG A 148 6.65 2.32 -31.51
C ARG A 148 7.07 2.09 -32.95
N GLU A 149 8.26 2.51 -33.37
CA GLU A 149 8.73 2.40 -34.72
C GLU A 149 8.89 0.94 -35.14
N VAL A 150 9.57 0.12 -34.33
CA VAL A 150 9.81 -1.29 -34.62
C VAL A 150 8.50 -2.09 -34.60
N SER A 151 7.64 -1.82 -33.57
CA SER A 151 6.35 -2.50 -33.44
C SER A 151 5.40 -2.16 -34.60
N SER A 152 5.38 -0.89 -35.05
CA SER A 152 4.54 -0.50 -36.19
C SER A 152 4.92 -1.26 -37.48
N LYS A 153 6.22 -1.47 -37.74
CA LYS A 153 6.71 -2.27 -38.86
C LYS A 153 6.30 -3.75 -38.69
N SER A 154 6.52 -4.30 -37.50
CA SER A 154 6.19 -5.70 -37.22
C SER A 154 4.68 -5.98 -37.31
N ILE A 155 3.84 -5.08 -36.83
CA ILE A 155 2.39 -5.19 -36.95
C ILE A 155 1.95 -5.13 -38.41
N ALA A 156 2.49 -4.21 -39.19
CA ALA A 156 2.19 -4.12 -40.64
C ALA A 156 2.56 -5.40 -41.38
N GLU A 157 3.73 -5.97 -41.12
CA GLU A 157 4.21 -7.20 -41.73
C GLU A 157 3.39 -8.44 -41.34
N VAL A 158 3.08 -8.60 -40.04
CA VAL A 158 2.41 -9.81 -39.51
C VAL A 158 0.91 -9.79 -39.79
N MET A 159 0.27 -8.62 -39.64
CA MET A 159 -1.19 -8.48 -39.75
C MET A 159 -1.64 -8.10 -41.16
N GLY A 160 -0.74 -7.73 -42.05
CA GLY A 160 -1.08 -7.30 -43.39
C GLY A 160 -1.88 -6.01 -43.46
N VAL A 161 -1.73 -5.15 -42.44
CA VAL A 161 -2.42 -3.85 -42.39
C VAL A 161 -1.68 -2.81 -43.20
N ASP A 162 -2.44 -1.98 -43.97
CA ASP A 162 -1.83 -1.04 -44.90
C ASP A 162 -1.08 0.11 -44.21
N ALA A 163 -1.49 0.51 -43.01
CA ALA A 163 -0.81 1.56 -42.27
C ALA A 163 -1.04 1.49 -40.75
N VAL A 164 0.01 1.75 -40.02
CA VAL A 164 -0.03 2.05 -38.58
C VAL A 164 0.30 3.53 -38.44
N ASN A 165 -0.73 4.33 -38.16
CA ASN A 165 -0.55 5.77 -38.06
C ASN A 165 -0.14 6.19 -36.66
N VAL A 166 0.85 7.07 -36.57
CA VAL A 166 1.30 7.66 -35.31
C VAL A 166 0.26 8.70 -34.87
N VAL A 167 -0.34 8.49 -33.71
CA VAL A 167 -1.27 9.48 -33.09
C VAL A 167 -0.46 10.48 -32.28
N GLU A 168 0.40 9.96 -31.40
CA GLU A 168 1.27 10.79 -30.57
C GLU A 168 2.71 10.26 -30.58
N THR A 169 3.65 11.17 -30.68
CA THR A 169 5.07 10.87 -30.46
C THR A 169 5.35 10.82 -28.95
N ALA A 170 6.36 10.03 -28.57
CA ALA A 170 6.72 9.89 -27.18
C ALA A 170 7.07 11.26 -26.56
N ASN A 171 6.38 11.60 -25.47
CA ASN A 171 6.61 12.82 -24.73
C ASN A 171 7.86 12.73 -23.85
N LEU A 172 8.53 13.84 -23.62
CA LEU A 172 9.57 13.94 -22.60
C LEU A 172 8.88 14.14 -21.24
N PRO A 173 8.99 13.20 -20.29
CA PRO A 173 8.31 13.34 -18.99
C PRO A 173 9.01 14.42 -18.13
N GLU A 174 8.28 15.43 -17.72
CA GLU A 174 8.75 16.50 -16.82
C GLU A 174 8.63 16.12 -15.34
N THR A 175 7.73 15.19 -15.03
CA THR A 175 7.44 14.78 -13.66
C THR A 175 7.67 13.28 -13.47
N LYS A 176 8.11 12.92 -12.26
CA LYS A 176 8.26 11.50 -11.90
C LYS A 176 6.90 10.81 -11.77
N CYS A 177 6.79 9.61 -12.33
CA CYS A 177 5.58 8.77 -12.21
C CYS A 177 5.63 7.86 -10.96
N SER A 178 6.82 7.54 -10.46
CA SER A 178 7.03 6.65 -9.31
C SER A 178 8.32 7.06 -8.57
N PRO A 179 8.36 6.86 -7.23
CA PRO A 179 7.29 6.44 -6.35
C PRO A 179 6.29 7.56 -6.04
N SER A 180 5.01 7.23 -5.81
CA SER A 180 4.07 8.20 -5.28
C SER A 180 4.24 8.30 -3.75
N THR A 181 4.95 9.33 -3.30
CA THR A 181 5.24 9.57 -1.88
C THR A 181 3.97 9.61 -1.04
N SER A 182 2.91 10.26 -1.51
CA SER A 182 1.62 10.35 -0.81
C SER A 182 0.99 8.96 -0.58
N LYS A 183 0.93 8.11 -1.60
CA LYS A 183 0.35 6.76 -1.47
C LYS A 183 1.13 5.90 -0.48
N ASN A 184 2.45 5.93 -0.57
CA ASN A 184 3.32 5.13 0.30
C ASN A 184 3.28 5.63 1.76
N THR A 185 3.20 6.94 1.97
CA THR A 185 3.05 7.52 3.33
C THR A 185 1.72 7.12 3.96
N VAL A 186 0.62 7.21 3.21
CA VAL A 186 -0.71 6.78 3.70
C VAL A 186 -0.73 5.29 3.98
N LEU A 187 -0.18 4.47 3.09
CA LEU A 187 -0.09 3.02 3.29
C LEU A 187 0.74 2.67 4.53
N GLY A 188 1.90 3.31 4.70
CA GLY A 188 2.74 3.16 5.90
C GLY A 188 2.00 3.56 7.17
N GLY A 189 1.26 4.67 7.14
CA GLY A 189 0.42 5.11 8.25
C GLY A 189 -0.68 4.12 8.60
N MET A 190 -1.38 3.57 7.61
CA MET A 190 -2.42 2.53 7.81
C MET A 190 -1.85 1.27 8.47
N ILE A 191 -0.70 0.80 7.98
CA ILE A 191 -0.02 -0.36 8.58
C ILE A 191 0.33 -0.07 10.04
N GLY A 192 0.83 1.13 10.35
CA GLY A 192 1.14 1.56 11.71
C GLY A 192 -0.09 1.55 12.63
N VAL A 193 -1.24 2.03 12.16
CA VAL A 193 -2.50 1.98 12.90
C VAL A 193 -2.91 0.53 13.18
N VAL A 194 -2.87 -0.35 12.19
CA VAL A 194 -3.24 -1.77 12.36
C VAL A 194 -2.34 -2.46 13.39
N ILE A 195 -1.03 -2.25 13.30
CA ILE A 195 -0.06 -2.80 14.26
C ILE A 195 -0.33 -2.27 15.67
N ALA A 196 -0.56 -0.96 15.82
CA ALA A 196 -0.84 -0.35 17.12
C ALA A 196 -2.13 -0.89 17.74
N CYS A 197 -3.20 -1.04 16.95
CA CYS A 197 -4.44 -1.66 17.40
C CYS A 197 -4.21 -3.10 17.84
N GLY A 198 -3.48 -3.90 17.06
CA GLY A 198 -3.16 -5.29 17.41
C GLY A 198 -2.38 -5.40 18.73
N ILE A 199 -1.38 -4.54 18.93
CA ILE A 199 -0.60 -4.50 20.17
C ILE A 199 -1.49 -4.08 21.36
N LEU A 200 -2.37 -3.09 21.18
CA LEU A 200 -3.28 -2.64 22.23
C LEU A 200 -4.29 -3.71 22.62
N VAL A 201 -4.84 -4.44 21.64
CA VAL A 201 -5.73 -5.58 21.89
C VAL A 201 -4.99 -6.69 22.62
N LEU A 202 -3.78 -7.03 22.20
CA LEU A 202 -2.97 -8.03 22.87
C LEU A 202 -2.67 -7.65 24.32
N LEU A 203 -2.29 -6.38 24.55
CA LEU A 203 -2.06 -5.86 25.91
C LEU A 203 -3.35 -5.82 26.75
N TYR A 204 -4.51 -5.64 26.13
CA TYR A 204 -5.80 -5.67 26.82
C TYR A 204 -6.13 -7.11 27.25
N VAL A 205 -5.99 -8.07 26.36
CA VAL A 205 -6.27 -9.50 26.65
C VAL A 205 -5.29 -10.08 27.69
N LEU A 206 -4.03 -9.65 27.66
CA LEU A 206 -3.02 -10.08 28.64
C LEU A 206 -3.09 -9.35 29.99
N ASN A 207 -4.03 -8.40 30.14
CA ASN A 207 -4.11 -7.59 31.34
C ASN A 207 -5.20 -8.12 32.29
N ASP A 208 -4.85 -9.07 33.11
CA ASP A 208 -5.72 -9.72 34.12
C ASP A 208 -6.03 -8.79 35.33
N THR A 209 -6.04 -7.49 35.14
CA THR A 209 -6.30 -6.55 36.23
C THR A 209 -7.79 -6.42 36.50
N ILE A 210 -8.23 -6.89 37.64
CA ILE A 210 -9.60 -6.73 38.19
C ILE A 210 -9.87 -5.26 38.38
N ARG A 211 -10.87 -4.69 37.71
CA ARG A 211 -11.23 -3.25 37.78
C ARG A 211 -12.68 -2.99 38.07
N THR A 212 -13.55 -3.94 37.79
CA THR A 212 -15.00 -3.81 37.95
C THR A 212 -15.51 -4.72 39.09
N GLN A 213 -16.71 -4.47 39.56
CA GLN A 213 -17.39 -5.36 40.53
C GLN A 213 -17.68 -6.71 39.92
N ASP A 214 -18.08 -6.72 38.65
CA ASP A 214 -18.37 -7.92 37.89
C ASP A 214 -17.15 -8.81 37.76
N ASP A 215 -15.94 -8.20 37.65
CA ASP A 215 -14.67 -8.96 37.62
C ASP A 215 -14.43 -9.65 38.96
N VAL A 216 -14.72 -8.99 40.09
CA VAL A 216 -14.56 -9.56 41.45
C VAL A 216 -15.51 -10.76 41.64
N GLU A 217 -16.75 -10.64 41.17
CA GLU A 217 -17.74 -11.71 41.27
C GLU A 217 -17.40 -12.88 40.35
N LYS A 218 -16.94 -12.60 39.14
CA LYS A 218 -16.56 -13.59 38.14
C LYS A 218 -15.28 -14.36 38.48
N TYR A 219 -14.23 -13.65 38.97
CA TYR A 219 -12.92 -14.27 39.24
C TYR A 219 -12.78 -14.81 40.68
N LEU A 220 -13.44 -14.19 41.66
CA LEU A 220 -13.34 -14.57 43.07
C LEU A 220 -14.56 -15.34 43.56
N GLY A 221 -15.65 -15.37 42.81
CA GLY A 221 -16.90 -16.04 43.21
C GLY A 221 -17.54 -15.43 44.46
N ILE A 222 -17.23 -14.19 44.78
CA ILE A 222 -17.68 -13.50 46.01
C ILE A 222 -18.54 -12.31 45.59
N SER A 223 -19.80 -12.26 46.02
CA SER A 223 -20.65 -11.11 45.76
C SER A 223 -20.15 -9.86 46.51
N THR A 224 -20.03 -8.75 45.80
CA THR A 224 -19.58 -7.47 46.36
C THR A 224 -20.67 -6.88 47.27
N LEU A 225 -20.34 -6.67 48.54
CA LEU A 225 -21.27 -6.11 49.55
C LEU A 225 -21.40 -4.57 49.45
N GLY A 226 -20.48 -3.91 48.77
CA GLY A 226 -20.54 -2.45 48.58
C GLY A 226 -19.26 -1.88 48.00
N ILE A 227 -19.37 -0.68 47.38
CA ILE A 227 -18.26 0.07 46.80
C ILE A 227 -18.01 1.29 47.69
N ILE A 228 -16.77 1.51 48.07
CA ILE A 228 -16.35 2.75 48.71
C ILE A 228 -15.74 3.64 47.59
N PRO A 229 -16.43 4.70 47.13
CA PRO A 229 -15.87 5.59 46.14
C PRO A 229 -14.66 6.32 46.74
N ILE A 230 -13.55 6.34 45.97
CA ILE A 230 -12.38 7.15 46.35
C ILE A 230 -12.73 8.61 46.08
N ASP A 231 -12.72 9.45 47.10
CA ASP A 231 -12.90 10.88 46.94
C ASP A 231 -11.75 11.44 46.10
N ASP A 232 -12.07 12.13 44.98
CA ASP A 232 -11.09 12.71 44.06
C ASP A 232 -10.13 13.70 44.75
N ALA A 233 -10.56 14.32 45.84
CA ALA A 233 -9.74 15.19 46.66
C ALA A 233 -8.61 14.42 47.39
N LEU A 234 -8.91 13.22 47.89
CA LEU A 234 -7.91 12.35 48.56
C LEU A 234 -6.94 11.75 47.52
N ALA A 235 -7.42 11.38 46.36
CA ALA A 235 -6.57 10.87 45.25
C ALA A 235 -5.60 11.96 44.73
N ALA A 236 -6.04 13.21 44.68
CA ALA A 236 -5.20 14.34 44.29
C ALA A 236 -4.10 14.65 45.33
N ASP A 237 -4.42 14.53 46.61
CA ASP A 237 -3.46 14.74 47.71
C ASP A 237 -2.42 13.62 47.80
N GLU A 238 -2.82 12.37 47.57
CA GLU A 238 -1.89 11.24 47.50
C GLU A 238 -0.91 11.36 46.30
N LYS A 239 -1.42 11.81 45.17
CA LYS A 239 -0.59 12.09 43.99
C LYS A 239 0.40 13.24 44.23
N LYS A 240 0.01 14.28 44.95
CA LYS A 240 0.90 15.38 45.38
C LYS A 240 1.95 14.88 46.37
N ARG A 241 1.58 14.07 47.37
CA ARG A 241 2.52 13.47 48.34
C ARG A 241 3.55 12.55 47.66
N LYS A 242 3.12 11.69 46.73
CA LYS A 242 4.04 10.81 45.95
C LYS A 242 4.99 11.62 45.05
N ARG A 243 4.55 12.74 44.47
CA ARG A 243 5.42 13.65 43.70
C ARG A 243 6.41 14.40 44.60
N ALA A 244 6.01 14.87 45.77
CA ALA A 244 6.87 15.54 46.75
C ALA A 244 7.95 14.58 47.28
N GLN A 245 7.60 13.33 47.60
CA GLN A 245 8.55 12.31 48.04
C GLN A 245 9.57 11.93 46.94
N LYS A 246 9.13 11.86 45.69
CA LYS A 246 10.02 11.58 44.57
C LYS A 246 10.99 12.74 44.26
N SER A 247 10.55 13.98 44.51
CA SER A 247 11.37 15.19 44.40
C SER A 247 12.42 15.29 45.52
N SER A 248 12.05 14.98 46.79
CA SER A 248 12.98 14.99 47.92
C SER A 248 14.05 13.89 47.81
N ARG A 249 13.66 12.68 47.30
CA ARG A 249 14.59 11.58 47.09
C ARG A 249 15.60 11.88 45.97
N LYS A 250 15.21 12.71 44.97
CA LYS A 250 16.11 13.14 43.86
C LYS A 250 17.10 14.23 44.31
N LYS A 251 16.79 14.97 45.38
CA LYS A 251 17.66 15.99 45.97
C LYS A 251 18.68 15.43 46.97
N SER A 252 18.45 14.26 47.54
CA SER A 252 19.29 13.64 48.57
C SER A 252 20.40 12.72 48.00
N VAL A 253 20.51 12.58 46.67
CA VAL A 253 21.64 11.84 46.05
C VAL A 253 22.82 12.78 45.91
N PRO A 254 23.91 12.62 46.69
CA PRO A 254 25.06 13.51 46.61
C PRO A 254 25.74 13.35 45.26
N LYS A 255 25.98 14.51 44.62
CA LYS A 255 26.73 14.61 43.35
C LYS A 255 28.15 14.12 43.60
N LYS A 256 28.47 12.90 43.15
CA LYS A 256 29.86 12.39 43.24
C LYS A 256 30.77 13.39 42.54
N MET A 257 31.68 13.96 43.29
CA MET A 257 32.77 14.78 42.82
C MET A 257 33.61 13.96 41.83
N LYS A 258 33.76 14.47 40.63
CA LYS A 258 34.79 13.97 39.72
C LYS A 258 36.13 14.53 40.17
N VAL A 259 37.01 13.65 40.49
CA VAL A 259 38.49 13.89 40.51
C VAL A 259 38.99 13.52 39.12
#